data_7a49ab910785139ad2f373d4e5451f43
#
_entry.id   7a49ab910785139ad2f373d4e5451f43
#
_cell.length_a   1.000
_cell.length_b   1.000
_cell.length_c   1.000
_cell.angle_alpha   90.00
_cell.angle_beta   90.00
_cell.angle_gamma   90.00
#
_symmetry.space_group_name_H-M   'P 1'
#
loop_
_entity.id
_entity.type
_entity.pdbx_description
1 polymer ?
#
loop_
_entity_poly.entity_id
_entity_poly.type
_entity_poly.pdbx_seq_one_letter_code
_entity_poly.pdbx_strand_id
1 'polypeptide(L)'
;MLINYTTKELDLLARIMRAEALAEGNLGMLMVGNVVINRAIANCLTFKDIRTITDAIYQKNQFTGTQSSLFNGTPTTLEKNLAQRVLRGEYYHPATNSLWFYAPPTNTSCKNTWYDQNLAGRYKNHCFYNPDSGVCVELY
;
A
#
# COMPACT_ATOMS: atom_id res chain seq x y z
N MET A 1 12.77 5.96 5.36
CA MET A 1 12.99 7.12 4.45
C MET A 1 11.68 7.83 4.20
N LEU A 2 11.67 9.14 4.29
CA LEU A 2 10.49 9.93 3.97
C LEU A 2 10.50 10.26 2.47
N ILE A 3 9.33 10.23 1.86
CA ILE A 3 9.15 10.51 0.45
C ILE A 3 8.65 11.94 0.27
N ASN A 4 9.12 12.61 -0.79
CA ASN A 4 8.56 13.89 -1.19
C ASN A 4 7.18 13.68 -1.82
N TYR A 5 6.27 14.61 -1.56
CA TYR A 5 4.92 14.52 -2.10
C TYR A 5 4.33 15.90 -2.33
N THR A 6 3.36 15.95 -3.24
CA THR A 6 2.57 17.15 -3.50
C THR A 6 1.22 17.06 -2.76
N THR A 7 0.52 18.19 -2.66
CA THR A 7 -0.85 18.22 -2.11
C THR A 7 -1.78 17.29 -2.89
N LYS A 8 -1.62 17.24 -4.21
CA LYS A 8 -2.39 16.32 -5.05
C LYS A 8 -2.10 14.86 -4.72
N GLU A 9 -0.85 14.53 -4.43
CA GLU A 9 -0.45 13.17 -4.06
C GLU A 9 -0.97 12.76 -2.68
N LEU A 10 -1.06 13.68 -1.73
CA LEU A 10 -1.73 13.43 -0.47
C LEU A 10 -3.20 13.02 -0.70
N ASP A 11 -3.89 13.75 -1.56
CA ASP A 11 -5.28 13.46 -1.93
C ASP A 11 -5.38 12.09 -2.61
N LEU A 12 -4.53 11.80 -3.59
CA LEU A 12 -4.51 10.52 -4.28
C LEU A 12 -4.24 9.35 -3.33
N LEU A 13 -3.30 9.53 -2.40
CA LEU A 13 -2.97 8.51 -1.41
C LEU A 13 -4.18 8.20 -0.52
N ALA A 14 -4.84 9.23 -0.02
CA ALA A 14 -6.06 9.06 0.79
C ALA A 14 -7.13 8.31 0.01
N ARG A 15 -7.28 8.61 -1.27
CA ARG A 15 -8.29 7.98 -2.13
C ARG A 15 -7.99 6.51 -2.39
N ILE A 16 -6.73 6.13 -2.65
CA ILE A 16 -6.40 4.71 -2.87
C ILE A 16 -6.48 3.91 -1.56
N MET A 17 -6.09 4.49 -0.44
CA MET A 17 -6.24 3.85 0.86
C MET A 17 -7.72 3.54 1.14
N ARG A 18 -8.61 4.47 0.85
CA ARG A 18 -10.06 4.27 0.96
C ARG A 18 -10.57 3.21 0.00
N ALA A 19 -10.16 3.29 -1.27
CA ALA A 19 -10.64 2.37 -2.30
C ALA A 19 -10.27 0.92 -2.01
N GLU A 20 -9.08 0.71 -1.44
CA GLU A 20 -8.56 -0.64 -1.19
C GLU A 20 -8.92 -1.19 0.19
N ALA A 21 -9.18 -0.34 1.17
CA ALA A 21 -9.27 -0.81 2.56
C ALA A 21 -10.30 -0.10 3.44
N LEU A 22 -11.29 0.59 2.87
CA LEU A 22 -12.31 1.27 3.69
C LEU A 22 -12.97 0.31 4.69
N ALA A 23 -13.34 -0.88 4.24
CA ALA A 23 -13.99 -1.88 5.08
C ALA A 23 -13.09 -2.49 6.14
N GLU A 24 -11.77 -2.30 6.02
CA GLU A 24 -10.79 -2.79 6.99
C GLU A 24 -10.55 -1.80 8.13
N GLY A 25 -11.13 -0.61 8.06
CA GLY A 25 -10.98 0.42 9.07
C GLY A 25 -9.68 1.22 8.95
N ASN A 26 -9.42 2.06 9.94
CA ASN A 26 -8.29 3.01 9.90
C ASN A 26 -6.94 2.30 9.76
N LEU A 27 -6.71 1.25 10.54
CA LEU A 27 -5.43 0.54 10.52
C LEU A 27 -5.22 -0.16 9.16
N GLY A 28 -6.28 -0.76 8.61
CA GLY A 28 -6.20 -1.38 7.28
C GLY A 28 -5.86 -0.36 6.20
N MET A 29 -6.46 0.83 6.26
CA MET A 29 -6.13 1.92 5.34
C MET A 29 -4.68 2.38 5.50
N LEU A 30 -4.19 2.52 6.74
CA LEU A 30 -2.78 2.86 6.98
C LEU A 30 -1.84 1.82 6.38
N MET A 31 -2.17 0.54 6.49
CA MET A 31 -1.34 -0.55 5.92
C MET A 31 -1.28 -0.49 4.39
N VAL A 32 -2.40 -0.21 3.73
CA VAL A 32 -2.39 0.00 2.28
C VAL A 32 -1.51 1.18 1.93
N GLY A 33 -1.60 2.27 2.69
CA GLY A 33 -0.72 3.42 2.51
C GLY A 33 0.75 3.05 2.64
N ASN A 34 1.10 2.21 3.61
CA ASN A 34 2.47 1.71 3.77
C ASN A 34 2.95 1.00 2.50
N VAL A 35 2.11 0.16 1.88
CA VAL A 35 2.47 -0.53 0.65
C VAL A 35 2.71 0.46 -0.49
N VAL A 36 1.85 1.47 -0.62
CA VAL A 36 2.04 2.50 -1.67
C VAL A 36 3.39 3.20 -1.52
N ILE A 37 3.72 3.65 -0.30
CA ILE A 37 5.00 4.31 -0.04
C ILE A 37 6.17 3.37 -0.31
N ASN A 38 6.07 2.11 0.14
CA ASN A 38 7.11 1.12 -0.10
C ASN A 38 7.38 0.94 -1.60
N ARG A 39 6.34 0.89 -2.42
CA ARG A 39 6.51 0.78 -3.88
C ARG A 39 7.22 1.98 -4.48
N ALA A 40 6.99 3.17 -3.92
CA ALA A 40 7.63 4.40 -4.42
C ALA A 40 9.09 4.51 -4.01
N ILE A 41 9.53 3.83 -2.95
CA ILE A 41 10.92 3.93 -2.47
C ILE A 41 11.75 2.66 -2.71
N ALA A 42 11.12 1.52 -2.99
CA ALA A 42 11.81 0.21 -3.03
C ALA A 42 12.86 0.11 -4.13
N ASN A 43 12.59 0.67 -5.29
CA ASN A 43 13.51 0.64 -6.45
C ASN A 43 14.01 -0.78 -6.75
N CYS A 44 13.11 -1.75 -6.76
CA CYS A 44 13.46 -3.15 -6.97
C CYS A 44 12.32 -3.87 -7.68
N LEU A 45 12.64 -5.00 -8.31
CA LEU A 45 11.66 -5.86 -8.98
C LEU A 45 10.82 -5.05 -9.99
N THR A 46 9.49 -5.27 -10.00
CA THR A 46 8.60 -4.54 -10.90
C THR A 46 8.41 -3.08 -10.50
N PHE A 47 8.92 -2.69 -9.34
CA PHE A 47 8.83 -1.32 -8.83
C PHE A 47 10.11 -0.51 -9.10
N LYS A 48 11.05 -1.08 -9.82
CA LYS A 48 12.21 -0.35 -10.30
C LYS A 48 11.73 0.81 -11.17
N ASP A 49 12.26 2.00 -10.92
CA ASP A 49 11.90 3.23 -11.61
C ASP A 49 10.53 3.82 -11.21
N ILE A 50 9.83 3.21 -10.26
CA ILE A 50 8.68 3.81 -9.61
C ILE A 50 9.22 4.72 -8.50
N ARG A 51 9.04 6.03 -8.63
CA ARG A 51 9.68 7.02 -7.74
C ARG A 51 8.71 7.93 -7.01
N THR A 52 7.48 8.03 -7.46
CA THR A 52 6.50 8.95 -6.89
C THR A 52 5.25 8.20 -6.45
N ILE A 53 4.49 8.83 -5.57
CA ILE A 53 3.20 8.27 -5.13
C ILE A 53 2.26 8.12 -6.33
N THR A 54 2.24 9.10 -7.22
CA THR A 54 1.42 9.03 -8.43
C THR A 54 1.78 7.82 -9.27
N ASP A 55 3.08 7.60 -9.50
CA ASP A 55 3.55 6.45 -10.28
C ASP A 55 3.17 5.12 -9.62
N ALA A 56 3.31 5.03 -8.30
CA ALA A 56 2.97 3.82 -7.56
C ALA A 56 1.47 3.50 -7.65
N ILE A 57 0.62 4.52 -7.53
CA ILE A 57 -0.84 4.34 -7.56
C ILE A 57 -1.32 3.92 -8.95
N TYR A 58 -0.80 4.55 -9.99
CA TYR A 58 -1.25 4.32 -11.36
C TYR A 58 -0.44 3.28 -12.12
N GLN A 59 0.49 2.60 -11.49
CA GLN A 59 1.23 1.53 -12.12
C GLN A 59 0.27 0.47 -12.68
N LYS A 60 0.45 0.12 -13.94
CA LYS A 60 -0.44 -0.78 -14.65
C LYS A 60 -0.56 -2.12 -13.92
N ASN A 61 -1.79 -2.59 -13.75
CA ASN A 61 -2.14 -3.89 -13.16
C ASN A 61 -1.80 -4.03 -11.66
N GLN A 62 -1.58 -2.92 -10.93
CA GLN A 62 -1.24 -3.02 -9.51
C GLN A 62 -2.44 -2.74 -8.59
N PHE A 63 -3.12 -1.61 -8.78
CA PHE A 63 -4.29 -1.28 -7.95
C PHE A 63 -5.56 -1.25 -8.79
N THR A 64 -6.45 -2.22 -8.56
CA THR A 64 -7.78 -2.19 -9.20
C THR A 64 -8.66 -1.12 -8.59
N GLY A 65 -8.35 -0.69 -7.37
CA GLY A 65 -9.11 0.35 -6.67
C GLY A 65 -9.22 1.67 -7.42
N THR A 66 -8.27 2.00 -8.31
CA THR A 66 -8.34 3.23 -9.11
C THR A 66 -9.57 3.27 -10.02
N GLN A 67 -10.16 2.11 -10.32
CA GLN A 67 -11.39 2.01 -11.12
C GLN A 67 -12.64 1.94 -10.26
N SER A 68 -12.50 1.91 -8.95
CA SER A 68 -13.61 1.86 -8.01
C SER A 68 -14.23 3.25 -7.84
N SER A 69 -15.55 3.29 -7.60
CA SER A 69 -16.23 4.52 -7.24
C SER A 69 -15.68 5.13 -5.94
N LEU A 70 -15.12 4.30 -5.05
CA LEU A 70 -14.49 4.78 -3.81
C LEU A 70 -13.23 5.61 -4.06
N PHE A 71 -12.59 5.44 -5.21
CA PHE A 71 -11.41 6.25 -5.58
C PHE A 71 -11.80 7.64 -6.05
N ASN A 72 -13.06 7.83 -6.46
CA ASN A 72 -13.56 9.10 -6.96
C ASN A 72 -14.02 10.00 -5.81
N GLY A 73 -14.00 11.29 -6.05
CA GLY A 73 -14.47 12.28 -5.10
C GLY A 73 -13.44 12.63 -4.02
N THR A 74 -13.72 13.71 -3.33
CA THR A 74 -12.83 14.28 -2.33
C THR A 74 -12.73 13.36 -1.12
N PRO A 75 -11.52 13.09 -0.61
CA PRO A 75 -11.36 12.36 0.64
C PRO A 75 -11.93 13.13 1.83
N THR A 76 -12.36 12.40 2.85
CA THR A 76 -12.76 13.01 4.11
C THR A 76 -11.53 13.54 4.84
N THR A 77 -11.79 14.41 5.84
CA THR A 77 -10.72 14.91 6.72
C THR A 77 -10.00 13.73 7.42
N LEU A 78 -10.74 12.73 7.89
CA LEU A 78 -10.15 11.55 8.51
C LEU A 78 -9.21 10.83 7.54
N GLU A 79 -9.65 10.60 6.31
CA GLU A 79 -8.85 9.90 5.31
C GLU A 79 -7.57 10.67 4.97
N LYS A 80 -7.65 11.99 4.85
CA LYS A 80 -6.47 12.83 4.64
C LYS A 80 -5.51 12.77 5.83
N ASN A 81 -6.04 12.75 7.05
CA ASN A 81 -5.21 12.63 8.25
C ASN A 81 -4.48 11.28 8.29
N LEU A 82 -5.14 10.19 7.91
CA LEU A 82 -4.51 8.88 7.81
C LEU A 82 -3.38 8.89 6.77
N ALA A 83 -3.62 9.48 5.60
CA ALA A 83 -2.59 9.61 4.57
C ALA A 83 -1.39 10.42 5.06
N GLN A 84 -1.63 11.51 5.80
CA GLN A 84 -0.54 12.28 6.40
C GLN A 84 0.29 11.46 7.39
N ARG A 85 -0.35 10.60 8.18
CA ARG A 85 0.37 9.73 9.12
C ARG A 85 1.32 8.79 8.38
N VAL A 86 0.86 8.20 7.28
CA VAL A 86 1.72 7.37 6.42
C VAL A 86 2.88 8.17 5.87
N LEU A 87 2.62 9.38 5.36
CA LEU A 87 3.65 10.25 4.79
C LEU A 87 4.67 10.73 5.83
N ARG A 88 4.30 10.75 7.09
CA ARG A 88 5.20 11.08 8.21
C ARG A 88 6.04 9.89 8.65
N GLY A 89 5.86 8.73 8.03
CA GLY A 89 6.66 7.55 8.31
C GLY A 89 6.07 6.58 9.32
N GLU A 90 4.76 6.61 9.58
CA GLU A 90 4.12 5.61 10.42
C GLU A 90 3.91 4.32 9.63
N TYR A 91 4.47 3.22 10.14
CA TYR A 91 4.37 1.89 9.55
C TYR A 91 3.77 0.91 10.55
N TYR A 92 2.99 -0.04 10.04
CA TYR A 92 2.30 -1.01 10.89
C TYR A 92 2.49 -2.43 10.38
N HIS A 93 2.98 -3.30 11.26
CA HIS A 93 3.05 -4.73 10.96
C HIS A 93 1.64 -5.26 10.64
N PRO A 94 1.46 -6.11 9.61
CA PRO A 94 2.50 -6.78 8.80
C PRO A 94 2.94 -6.02 7.54
N ALA A 95 2.45 -4.81 7.31
CA ALA A 95 2.71 -4.07 6.06
C ALA A 95 4.03 -3.30 6.04
N THR A 96 4.80 -3.29 7.13
CA THR A 96 5.98 -2.43 7.29
C THR A 96 6.92 -2.47 6.09
N ASN A 97 7.23 -3.66 5.57
CA ASN A 97 8.14 -3.83 4.44
C ASN A 97 7.44 -4.46 3.24
N SER A 98 6.11 -4.46 3.20
CA SER A 98 5.36 -5.17 2.17
C SER A 98 5.27 -4.38 0.88
N LEU A 99 5.37 -5.08 -0.24
CA LEU A 99 5.17 -4.55 -1.58
C LEU A 99 3.87 -5.06 -2.21
N TRP A 100 3.29 -6.13 -1.66
CA TRP A 100 2.09 -6.76 -2.21
C TRP A 100 1.09 -7.08 -1.11
N PHE A 101 -0.18 -7.05 -1.49
CA PHE A 101 -1.25 -7.58 -0.65
C PHE A 101 -2.39 -8.07 -1.55
N TYR A 102 -3.18 -8.99 -0.99
CA TYR A 102 -4.44 -9.38 -1.63
C TYR A 102 -5.45 -9.82 -0.58
N ALA A 103 -6.72 -9.83 -0.97
CA ALA A 103 -7.80 -10.31 -0.12
C ALA A 103 -8.18 -11.74 -0.57
N PRO A 104 -7.91 -12.76 0.26
CA PRO A 104 -8.30 -14.13 -0.09
C PRO A 104 -9.82 -14.28 -0.03
N PRO A 105 -10.38 -15.30 -0.69
CA PRO A 105 -11.80 -15.61 -0.54
C PRO A 105 -12.18 -15.82 0.93
N THR A 106 -13.44 -15.55 1.26
CA THR A 106 -13.96 -15.69 2.63
C THR A 106 -13.63 -17.08 3.19
N ASN A 107 -13.18 -17.12 4.45
CA ASN A 107 -12.79 -18.34 5.17
C ASN A 107 -11.62 -19.10 4.53
N THR A 108 -10.79 -18.39 3.77
CA THR A 108 -9.61 -18.95 3.15
C THR A 108 -8.36 -18.38 3.82
N SER A 109 -7.36 -19.22 4.03
CA SER A 109 -6.06 -18.79 4.58
C SER A 109 -5.25 -18.03 3.55
N CYS A 110 -4.29 -17.22 4.01
CA CYS A 110 -3.32 -16.58 3.13
C CYS A 110 -2.41 -17.63 2.50
N LYS A 111 -2.09 -17.46 1.21
CA LYS A 111 -1.06 -18.26 0.57
C LYS A 111 0.29 -18.00 1.24
N ASN A 112 1.15 -19.02 1.32
CA ASN A 112 2.48 -18.87 1.90
C ASN A 112 3.38 -17.95 1.07
N THR A 113 3.16 -17.91 -0.26
CA THR A 113 3.88 -17.03 -1.17
C THR A 113 2.92 -16.37 -2.15
N TRP A 114 3.29 -15.18 -2.61
CA TRP A 114 2.56 -14.41 -3.61
C TRP A 114 3.60 -13.71 -4.48
N TYR A 115 3.56 -13.92 -5.78
CA TYR A 115 4.63 -13.47 -6.69
C TYR A 115 6.01 -13.96 -6.23
N ASP A 116 6.07 -15.20 -5.73
CA ASP A 116 7.28 -15.83 -5.16
C ASP A 116 7.84 -15.10 -3.93
N GLN A 117 7.05 -14.22 -3.31
CA GLN A 117 7.45 -13.47 -2.12
C GLN A 117 6.79 -14.05 -0.86
N ASN A 118 7.45 -13.88 0.27
CA ASN A 118 7.04 -14.52 1.51
C ASN A 118 5.92 -13.76 2.23
N LEU A 119 5.00 -14.51 2.81
CA LEU A 119 3.93 -13.95 3.63
C LEU A 119 4.52 -13.24 4.85
N ALA A 120 4.19 -11.95 5.00
CA ALA A 120 4.58 -11.18 6.18
C ALA A 120 3.57 -11.34 7.31
N GLY A 121 2.29 -11.45 6.96
CA GLY A 121 1.21 -11.60 7.92
C GLY A 121 -0.14 -11.22 7.32
N ARG A 122 -1.15 -11.32 8.16
CA ARG A 122 -2.53 -11.02 7.78
C ARG A 122 -3.11 -9.97 8.72
N TYR A 123 -3.84 -9.01 8.14
CA TYR A 123 -4.69 -8.11 8.91
C TYR A 123 -6.09 -8.15 8.32
N LYS A 124 -7.07 -8.61 9.10
CA LYS A 124 -8.47 -8.82 8.67
C LYS A 124 -8.50 -9.56 7.34
N ASN A 125 -8.99 -8.95 6.26
CA ASN A 125 -9.13 -9.61 4.97
C ASN A 125 -7.94 -9.42 4.02
N HIS A 126 -6.85 -8.83 4.49
CA HIS A 126 -5.67 -8.61 3.65
C HIS A 126 -4.48 -9.44 4.10
N CYS A 127 -3.86 -10.13 3.14
CA CYS A 127 -2.59 -10.85 3.31
C CYS A 127 -1.49 -9.98 2.72
N PHE A 128 -0.38 -9.79 3.47
CA PHE A 128 0.71 -8.90 3.07
C PHE A 128 1.98 -9.71 2.83
N TYR A 129 2.75 -9.31 1.81
CA TYR A 129 3.93 -10.04 1.35
C TYR A 129 5.14 -9.13 1.25
N ASN A 130 6.29 -9.62 1.74
CA ASN A 130 7.55 -8.89 1.77
C ASN A 130 8.52 -9.42 0.73
N PRO A 131 9.29 -8.53 0.07
CA PRO A 131 10.42 -8.97 -0.74
C PRO A 131 11.59 -9.40 0.15
N ASP A 132 12.54 -10.14 -0.43
CA ASP A 132 13.80 -10.45 0.27
C ASP A 132 14.57 -9.17 0.56
N SER A 133 15.13 -9.08 1.77
CA SER A 133 15.95 -7.94 2.17
C SER A 133 17.18 -7.75 1.29
N GLY A 134 17.73 -8.85 0.74
CA GLY A 134 18.87 -8.78 -0.17
C GLY A 134 18.52 -8.28 -1.57
N VAL A 135 17.23 -8.30 -1.95
CA VAL A 135 16.76 -7.83 -3.27
C VAL A 135 16.25 -6.41 -3.18
N CYS A 136 15.50 -6.08 -2.15
CA CYS A 136 14.89 -4.76 -1.97
C CYS A 136 15.51 -4.07 -0.76
N VAL A 137 16.79 -3.78 -0.85
CA VAL A 137 17.60 -3.25 0.27
C VAL A 137 17.09 -1.92 0.81
N GLU A 138 16.44 -1.12 -0.03
CA GLU A 138 15.93 0.20 0.38
C GLU A 138 14.78 0.12 1.40
N LEU A 139 14.14 -1.05 1.54
CA LEU A 139 13.05 -1.25 2.48
C LEU A 139 13.49 -1.73 3.86
N TYR A 140 14.76 -2.10 4.00
CA TYR A 140 15.26 -2.73 5.24
C TYR A 140 16.39 -1.98 5.90
#